data_0364ec7a7bd2bf62298192a702acc58d
#
_entry.id   0364ec7a7bd2bf62298192a702acc58d
#
_cell.length_a   1.000
_cell.length_b   1.000
_cell.length_c   1.000
_cell.angle_alpha   90.00
_cell.angle_beta   90.00
_cell.angle_gamma   90.00
#
_symmetry.space_group_name_H-M   'P 1'
#
loop_
_entity.id
_entity.type
_entity.pdbx_description
1 polymer ?
#
loop_
_entity_poly.entity_id
_entity_poly.type
_entity_poly.pdbx_seq_one_letter_code
_entity_poly.pdbx_strand_id
1 'polypeptide(L)'
;MASLLVLSPSLVLPTAPLRPQYHAAHRCDIQMGWGPDPIWTPNTLESIEDAAEGLKLLTIAPPAGAADSFTIGGQYLQIREPGAEKAGIFAISSAPGKKGSFEFLVKEQPPSDWSPGTGWLTDAEAGLKLEMSQVMGPGFPVAEKLADCSTVLMFCVGSGIAPIRSVIESGVLQGKTARLYYGCKTPLQMSYQDKFKEWFTKYQVRVTPTISQPDGTAKFTWAGENGYVQDVAAAQKLADPASTGVLLCGTKPMAEGVKAWATGVGIAEEKCLTNF
;
A
#
# COMPACT_ATOMS: atom_id res chain seq x y z
N MET A 1 -25.59 -87.41 4.02
CA MET A 1 -26.56 -86.37 3.65
C MET A 1 -26.00 -85.02 4.14
N ALA A 2 -25.40 -84.29 3.24
CA ALA A 2 -24.74 -83.00 3.53
C ALA A 2 -25.69 -81.90 3.03
N SER A 3 -26.09 -81.05 3.95
CA SER A 3 -26.98 -79.88 3.67
C SER A 3 -26.08 -78.68 3.39
N LEU A 4 -26.14 -78.15 2.15
CA LEU A 4 -25.47 -76.93 1.74
C LEU A 4 -26.26 -75.72 2.23
N LEU A 5 -25.69 -74.91 3.07
CA LEU A 5 -26.19 -73.55 3.39
C LEU A 5 -25.66 -72.58 2.34
N VAL A 6 -26.60 -72.00 1.57
CA VAL A 6 -26.32 -70.94 0.61
C VAL A 6 -26.36 -69.60 1.35
N LEU A 7 -25.21 -68.93 1.44
CA LEU A 7 -25.06 -67.56 1.95
C LEU A 7 -25.35 -66.59 0.82
N SER A 8 -26.36 -65.74 0.95
CA SER A 8 -26.64 -64.62 0.08
C SER A 8 -25.67 -63.45 0.32
N PRO A 9 -25.12 -62.83 -0.68
CA PRO A 9 -24.30 -61.64 -0.49
C PRO A 9 -25.18 -60.40 -0.23
N SER A 10 -24.94 -59.77 0.89
CA SER A 10 -25.55 -58.48 1.24
C SER A 10 -24.98 -57.37 0.35
N LEU A 11 -25.87 -56.74 -0.42
CA LEU A 11 -25.53 -55.59 -1.26
C LEU A 11 -25.27 -54.36 -0.38
N VAL A 12 -24.02 -53.95 -0.23
CA VAL A 12 -23.67 -52.68 0.42
C VAL A 12 -23.77 -51.57 -0.64
N LEU A 13 -24.76 -50.72 -0.50
CA LEU A 13 -24.88 -49.51 -1.30
C LEU A 13 -23.84 -48.47 -0.82
N PRO A 14 -23.11 -47.83 -1.74
CA PRO A 14 -22.18 -46.76 -1.36
C PRO A 14 -23.00 -45.54 -0.90
N THR A 15 -22.78 -45.11 0.33
CA THR A 15 -23.30 -43.85 0.85
C THR A 15 -22.54 -42.70 0.15
N ALA A 16 -23.29 -41.89 -0.62
CA ALA A 16 -22.75 -40.67 -1.23
C ALA A 16 -22.29 -39.71 -0.10
N PRO A 17 -21.14 -39.03 -0.29
CA PRO A 17 -20.67 -38.05 0.68
C PRO A 17 -21.68 -36.90 0.76
N LEU A 18 -22.15 -36.57 1.96
CA LEU A 18 -22.93 -35.40 2.27
C LEU A 18 -22.13 -34.15 1.84
N ARG A 19 -22.61 -33.45 0.83
CA ARG A 19 -22.10 -32.12 0.50
C ARG A 19 -22.42 -31.20 1.69
N PRO A 20 -21.41 -30.45 2.20
CA PRO A 20 -21.67 -29.44 3.21
C PRO A 20 -22.65 -28.41 2.60
N GLN A 21 -23.81 -28.25 3.20
CA GLN A 21 -24.70 -27.12 2.93
C GLN A 21 -23.99 -25.88 3.48
N TYR A 22 -23.38 -25.10 2.58
CA TYR A 22 -23.00 -23.73 2.92
C TYR A 22 -24.28 -22.96 3.17
N HIS A 23 -24.64 -22.79 4.45
CA HIS A 23 -25.59 -21.77 4.84
C HIS A 23 -25.05 -20.44 4.28
N ALA A 24 -25.85 -19.76 3.47
CA ALA A 24 -25.60 -18.41 3.03
C ALA A 24 -25.30 -17.60 4.30
N ALA A 25 -24.03 -17.26 4.48
CA ALA A 25 -23.64 -16.34 5.53
C ALA A 25 -24.45 -15.07 5.30
N HIS A 26 -25.23 -14.68 6.31
CA HIS A 26 -25.84 -13.37 6.35
C HIS A 26 -24.74 -12.39 5.97
N ARG A 27 -24.94 -11.64 4.87
CA ARG A 27 -24.15 -10.47 4.54
C ARG A 27 -24.26 -9.56 5.75
N CYS A 28 -23.23 -9.60 6.60
CA CYS A 28 -22.95 -8.48 7.44
C CYS A 28 -22.55 -7.39 6.45
N ASP A 29 -23.43 -6.44 6.19
CA ASP A 29 -23.07 -5.16 5.60
C ASP A 29 -22.14 -4.48 6.61
N ILE A 30 -20.88 -4.91 6.60
CA ILE A 30 -19.82 -4.13 7.18
C ILE A 30 -19.66 -2.96 6.20
N GLN A 31 -20.45 -1.92 6.46
CA GLN A 31 -20.15 -0.58 6.00
C GLN A 31 -18.77 -0.27 6.60
N MET A 32 -17.71 -0.60 5.88
CA MET A 32 -16.35 -0.18 6.22
C MET A 32 -16.33 1.32 6.00
N GLY A 33 -16.82 2.06 6.98
CA GLY A 33 -16.72 3.50 7.06
C GLY A 33 -15.25 3.87 7.27
N TRP A 34 -14.54 4.10 6.19
CA TRP A 34 -13.18 4.63 6.18
C TRP A 34 -13.21 6.12 6.51
N GLY A 35 -13.59 6.47 7.74
CA GLY A 35 -13.68 7.87 8.17
C GLY A 35 -15.06 8.51 7.90
N PRO A 36 -15.16 9.84 8.01
CA PRO A 36 -16.39 10.59 7.76
C PRO A 36 -16.84 10.48 6.30
N ASP A 37 -18.13 10.73 6.04
CA ASP A 37 -18.65 10.76 4.68
C ASP A 37 -17.88 11.77 3.81
N PRO A 38 -17.58 11.45 2.55
CA PRO A 38 -16.84 12.33 1.67
C PRO A 38 -17.66 13.55 1.27
N ILE A 39 -17.08 14.73 1.42
CA ILE A 39 -17.61 16.01 0.90
C ILE A 39 -16.94 16.25 -0.46
N TRP A 40 -17.71 16.13 -1.53
CA TRP A 40 -17.19 16.20 -2.88
C TRP A 40 -17.00 17.64 -3.37
N THR A 41 -15.81 17.92 -3.88
CA THR A 41 -15.44 19.20 -4.48
C THR A 41 -15.03 19.00 -5.93
N PRO A 42 -15.65 19.68 -6.90
CA PRO A 42 -15.20 19.66 -8.30
C PRO A 42 -13.75 20.13 -8.41
N ASN A 43 -12.97 19.45 -9.25
CA ASN A 43 -11.56 19.74 -9.45
C ASN A 43 -11.12 19.43 -10.89
N THR A 44 -9.85 19.70 -11.19
CA THR A 44 -9.28 19.50 -12.52
C THR A 44 -7.87 18.93 -12.37
N LEU A 45 -7.56 17.92 -13.17
CA LEU A 45 -6.21 17.39 -13.31
C LEU A 45 -5.30 18.43 -13.95
N GLU A 46 -4.24 18.85 -13.26
CA GLU A 46 -3.30 19.87 -13.77
C GLU A 46 -2.25 19.26 -14.69
N SER A 47 -1.66 18.15 -14.27
CA SER A 47 -0.70 17.40 -15.08
C SER A 47 -0.74 15.90 -14.77
N ILE A 48 -0.26 15.11 -15.72
CA ILE A 48 -0.06 13.67 -15.62
C ILE A 48 1.23 13.32 -16.34
N GLU A 49 2.07 12.52 -15.69
CA GLU A 49 3.38 12.12 -16.19
C GLU A 49 3.62 10.64 -15.91
N ASP A 50 4.42 10.00 -16.76
CA ASP A 50 4.90 8.65 -16.50
C ASP A 50 5.89 8.65 -15.34
N ALA A 51 5.55 7.98 -14.24
CA ALA A 51 6.43 7.85 -13.08
C ALA A 51 7.26 6.56 -13.11
N ALA A 52 6.71 5.50 -13.68
CA ALA A 52 7.33 4.20 -13.92
C ALA A 52 6.40 3.36 -14.81
N GLU A 53 6.82 2.17 -15.23
CA GLU A 53 5.98 1.27 -16.00
C GLU A 53 4.68 0.93 -15.25
N GLY A 54 3.51 1.32 -15.82
CA GLY A 54 2.18 1.12 -15.24
C GLY A 54 1.89 2.00 -14.02
N LEU A 55 2.63 3.11 -13.85
CA LEU A 55 2.45 4.10 -12.79
C LEU A 55 2.50 5.51 -13.35
N LYS A 56 1.49 6.33 -13.02
CA LYS A 56 1.41 7.75 -13.37
C LYS A 56 1.55 8.63 -12.13
N LEU A 57 2.24 9.74 -12.28
CA LEU A 57 2.26 10.83 -11.30
C LEU A 57 1.26 11.89 -11.74
N LEU A 58 0.26 12.12 -10.93
CA LEU A 58 -0.78 13.12 -11.15
C LEU A 58 -0.53 14.32 -10.24
N THR A 59 -0.75 15.51 -10.78
CA THR A 59 -0.75 16.78 -10.02
C THR A 59 -2.13 17.40 -10.09
N ILE A 60 -2.71 17.70 -8.92
CA ILE A 60 -4.08 18.23 -8.80
C ILE A 60 -4.08 19.32 -7.72
N ALA A 61 -4.68 20.49 -8.01
CA ALA A 61 -4.86 21.53 -7.01
C ALA A 61 -5.63 20.98 -5.80
N PRO A 62 -5.22 21.27 -4.56
CA PRO A 62 -5.98 20.81 -3.39
C PRO A 62 -7.35 21.49 -3.36
N PRO A 63 -8.42 20.78 -2.92
CA PRO A 63 -9.69 21.41 -2.59
C PRO A 63 -9.50 22.52 -1.57
N ALA A 64 -10.40 23.50 -1.54
CA ALA A 64 -10.32 24.61 -0.60
C ALA A 64 -10.20 24.10 0.86
N GLY A 65 -9.20 24.57 1.61
CA GLY A 65 -8.92 24.14 2.97
C GLY A 65 -8.23 22.79 3.11
N ALA A 66 -8.06 22.02 2.03
CA ALA A 66 -7.42 20.70 2.11
C ALA A 66 -5.92 20.79 2.43
N ALA A 67 -5.24 21.85 1.95
CA ALA A 67 -3.83 22.05 2.25
C ALA A 67 -3.57 22.23 3.75
N ASP A 68 -4.47 22.90 4.47
CA ASP A 68 -4.36 23.12 5.92
C ASP A 68 -4.72 21.87 6.72
N SER A 69 -5.62 21.04 6.20
CA SER A 69 -6.00 19.77 6.86
C SER A 69 -5.06 18.61 6.56
N PHE A 70 -4.19 18.74 5.55
CA PHE A 70 -3.15 17.77 5.27
C PHE A 70 -1.94 18.00 6.17
N THR A 71 -1.91 17.33 7.33
CA THR A 71 -0.94 17.56 8.40
C THR A 71 0.00 16.37 8.66
N ILE A 72 -0.41 15.17 8.24
CA ILE A 72 0.33 13.93 8.52
C ILE A 72 0.59 13.19 7.19
N GLY A 73 1.85 12.86 6.92
CA GLY A 73 2.22 12.05 5.78
C GLY A 73 1.50 10.70 5.78
N GLY A 74 0.96 10.30 4.62
CA GLY A 74 0.17 9.08 4.49
C GLY A 74 -1.34 9.29 4.54
N GLN A 75 -1.85 10.49 4.81
CA GLN A 75 -3.26 10.82 4.60
C GLN A 75 -3.62 10.71 3.11
N TYR A 76 -4.90 10.57 2.80
CA TYR A 76 -5.43 10.31 1.47
C TYR A 76 -6.64 11.18 1.14
N LEU A 77 -7.03 11.18 -0.13
CA LEU A 77 -8.32 11.66 -0.60
C LEU A 77 -9.02 10.54 -1.38
N GLN A 78 -10.33 10.69 -1.52
CA GLN A 78 -11.09 9.93 -2.51
C GLN A 78 -11.21 10.78 -3.78
N ILE A 79 -11.04 10.14 -4.94
CA ILE A 79 -11.16 10.79 -6.25
C ILE A 79 -12.10 9.95 -7.11
N ARG A 80 -13.02 10.63 -7.85
CA ARG A 80 -13.98 9.98 -8.73
C ARG A 80 -14.22 10.79 -10.00
N GLU A 81 -14.80 10.14 -11.00
CA GLU A 81 -15.43 10.85 -12.12
C GLU A 81 -16.60 11.70 -11.59
N PRO A 82 -16.90 12.87 -12.21
CA PRO A 82 -17.97 13.72 -11.76
C PRO A 82 -19.32 12.97 -11.72
N GLY A 83 -19.96 12.97 -10.54
CA GLY A 83 -21.23 12.31 -10.32
C GLY A 83 -21.18 10.78 -10.21
N ALA A 84 -20.01 10.13 -10.26
CA ALA A 84 -19.90 8.69 -10.06
C ALA A 84 -20.22 8.30 -8.61
N GLU A 85 -20.87 7.14 -8.42
CA GLU A 85 -21.16 6.61 -7.08
C GLU A 85 -19.91 6.08 -6.39
N LYS A 86 -19.00 5.46 -7.17
CA LYS A 86 -17.78 4.85 -6.65
C LYS A 86 -16.59 5.79 -6.81
N ALA A 87 -15.71 5.77 -5.84
CA ALA A 87 -14.47 6.53 -5.82
C ALA A 87 -13.26 5.63 -5.55
N GLY A 88 -12.11 6.01 -6.09
CA GLY A 88 -10.81 5.44 -5.70
C GLY A 88 -10.24 6.18 -4.49
N ILE A 89 -9.42 5.47 -3.69
CA ILE A 89 -8.69 6.02 -2.55
C ILE A 89 -7.24 6.23 -2.96
N PHE A 90 -6.74 7.46 -2.82
CA PHE A 90 -5.40 7.83 -3.25
C PHE A 90 -4.65 8.54 -2.14
N ALA A 91 -3.55 7.94 -1.68
CA ALA A 91 -2.66 8.58 -0.72
C ALA A 91 -1.95 9.78 -1.38
N ILE A 92 -1.86 10.89 -0.63
CA ILE A 92 -1.13 12.07 -1.08
C ILE A 92 0.37 11.75 -1.01
N SER A 93 1.07 11.85 -2.14
CA SER A 93 2.50 11.54 -2.23
C SER A 93 3.42 12.74 -1.94
N SER A 94 2.92 13.97 -2.13
CA SER A 94 3.62 15.18 -1.68
C SER A 94 3.61 15.30 -0.16
N ALA A 95 4.58 16.05 0.40
CA ALA A 95 4.66 16.24 1.85
C ALA A 95 3.59 17.18 2.40
N PRO A 96 3.12 16.96 3.65
CA PRO A 96 2.33 17.94 4.39
C PRO A 96 3.06 19.28 4.49
N GLY A 97 2.31 20.39 4.42
CA GLY A 97 2.86 21.75 4.47
C GLY A 97 3.58 22.21 3.19
N LYS A 98 3.74 21.35 2.17
CA LYS A 98 4.21 21.77 0.85
C LYS A 98 3.16 22.67 0.21
N LYS A 99 3.56 23.87 -0.19
CA LYS A 99 2.68 24.79 -0.94
C LYS A 99 2.48 24.30 -2.37
N GLY A 100 1.29 24.55 -2.93
CA GLY A 100 0.93 24.20 -4.30
C GLY A 100 0.08 22.92 -4.35
N SER A 101 0.13 22.26 -5.48
CA SER A 101 -0.74 21.16 -5.80
C SER A 101 -0.33 19.85 -5.08
N PHE A 102 -1.31 19.00 -4.82
CA PHE A 102 -1.08 17.66 -4.34
C PHE A 102 -0.58 16.76 -5.48
N GLU A 103 0.32 15.86 -5.13
CA GLU A 103 0.81 14.84 -6.04
C GLU A 103 0.27 13.46 -5.64
N PHE A 104 -0.10 12.65 -6.63
CA PHE A 104 -0.62 11.29 -6.43
C PHE A 104 0.10 10.32 -7.36
N LEU A 105 0.61 9.23 -6.81
CA LEU A 105 1.16 8.14 -7.61
C LEU A 105 0.08 7.08 -7.81
N VAL A 106 -0.41 6.97 -9.03
CA VAL A 106 -1.55 6.11 -9.37
C VAL A 106 -1.09 4.96 -10.24
N LYS A 107 -1.44 3.74 -9.82
CA LYS A 107 -1.24 2.53 -10.61
C LYS A 107 -2.46 2.29 -11.48
N GLU A 108 -2.24 2.05 -12.76
CA GLU A 108 -3.28 1.58 -13.67
C GLU A 108 -3.82 0.21 -13.21
N GLN A 109 -5.14 0.10 -13.10
CA GLN A 109 -5.84 -1.11 -12.75
C GLN A 109 -7.16 -1.20 -13.51
N PRO A 110 -7.52 -2.37 -14.04
CA PRO A 110 -8.83 -2.56 -14.62
C PRO A 110 -9.93 -2.44 -13.56
N PRO A 111 -11.15 -2.02 -13.94
CA PRO A 111 -12.30 -2.04 -13.05
C PRO A 111 -12.58 -3.45 -12.52
N SER A 112 -13.09 -3.51 -11.29
CA SER A 112 -13.56 -4.74 -10.66
C SER A 112 -14.89 -4.48 -9.95
N ASP A 113 -15.55 -5.54 -9.48
CA ASP A 113 -16.82 -5.42 -8.73
C ASP A 113 -16.68 -4.56 -7.45
N TRP A 114 -15.46 -4.45 -6.92
CA TRP A 114 -15.15 -3.74 -5.68
C TRP A 114 -14.52 -2.36 -5.91
N SER A 115 -13.93 -2.13 -7.08
CA SER A 115 -13.20 -0.90 -7.40
C SER A 115 -13.61 -0.37 -8.78
N PRO A 116 -13.75 0.96 -8.93
CA PRO A 116 -14.02 1.56 -10.25
C PRO A 116 -12.85 1.37 -11.24
N GLY A 117 -11.68 0.92 -10.72
CA GLY A 117 -10.44 0.93 -11.47
C GLY A 117 -9.81 2.34 -11.53
N THR A 118 -8.68 2.45 -12.19
CA THR A 118 -7.94 3.71 -12.31
C THR A 118 -7.63 4.10 -13.76
N GLY A 119 -8.03 3.26 -14.73
CA GLY A 119 -7.76 3.49 -16.15
C GLY A 119 -8.28 4.85 -16.63
N TRP A 120 -9.51 5.23 -16.23
CA TRP A 120 -10.11 6.52 -16.58
C TRP A 120 -9.23 7.72 -16.14
N LEU A 121 -8.47 7.57 -15.08
CA LEU A 121 -7.62 8.61 -14.50
C LEU A 121 -6.19 8.54 -15.05
N THR A 122 -5.66 7.35 -15.28
CA THR A 122 -4.29 7.16 -15.78
C THR A 122 -4.14 7.31 -17.30
N ASP A 123 -5.24 7.16 -18.04
CA ASP A 123 -5.31 7.39 -19.50
C ASP A 123 -5.73 8.83 -19.85
N ALA A 124 -5.95 9.67 -18.82
CA ALA A 124 -6.40 11.04 -18.98
C ALA A 124 -5.31 11.97 -19.49
N GLU A 125 -5.75 13.15 -19.93
CA GLU A 125 -4.88 14.30 -20.22
C GLU A 125 -5.13 15.41 -19.21
N ALA A 126 -4.20 16.35 -19.10
CA ALA A 126 -4.38 17.57 -18.33
C ALA A 126 -5.69 18.27 -18.73
N GLY A 127 -6.45 18.76 -17.75
CA GLY A 127 -7.77 19.35 -17.96
C GLY A 127 -8.94 18.41 -17.67
N LEU A 128 -8.71 17.11 -17.42
CA LEU A 128 -9.77 16.18 -16.99
C LEU A 128 -10.50 16.74 -15.77
N LYS A 129 -11.84 16.74 -15.83
CA LYS A 129 -12.70 17.10 -14.69
C LYS A 129 -12.91 15.88 -13.81
N LEU A 130 -12.78 16.10 -12.49
CA LEU A 130 -12.92 15.08 -11.46
C LEU A 130 -13.52 15.69 -10.19
N GLU A 131 -13.90 14.85 -9.25
CA GLU A 131 -14.32 15.27 -7.91
C GLU A 131 -13.38 14.67 -6.87
N MET A 132 -13.00 15.47 -5.86
CA MET A 132 -12.16 15.08 -4.75
C MET A 132 -12.90 15.23 -3.42
N SER A 133 -12.65 14.33 -2.50
CA SER A 133 -13.10 14.48 -1.10
C SER A 133 -12.21 15.47 -0.34
N GLN A 134 -12.56 15.76 0.91
CA GLN A 134 -11.63 16.35 1.88
C GLN A 134 -10.47 15.37 2.19
N VAL A 135 -9.40 15.86 2.84
CA VAL A 135 -8.32 15.01 3.35
C VAL A 135 -8.85 14.07 4.43
N MET A 136 -8.50 12.81 4.35
CA MET A 136 -9.02 11.72 5.18
C MET A 136 -7.87 10.85 5.71
N GLY A 137 -8.20 10.03 6.69
CA GLY A 137 -7.33 9.03 7.27
C GLY A 137 -6.34 9.56 8.31
N PRO A 138 -5.81 8.68 9.15
CA PRO A 138 -4.86 9.03 10.21
C PRO A 138 -3.46 9.31 9.67
N GLY A 139 -3.14 8.90 8.45
CA GLY A 139 -1.77 8.90 7.95
C GLY A 139 -0.85 7.99 8.77
N PHE A 140 0.44 8.36 8.82
CA PHE A 140 1.41 7.73 9.70
C PHE A 140 1.78 8.68 10.85
N PRO A 141 1.16 8.58 12.02
CA PRO A 141 1.40 9.48 13.15
C PRO A 141 2.74 9.17 13.86
N VAL A 142 3.85 9.30 13.13
CA VAL A 142 5.21 8.97 13.59
C VAL A 142 5.60 9.77 14.83
N ALA A 143 5.29 11.07 14.84
CA ALA A 143 5.64 11.95 15.96
C ALA A 143 4.94 11.55 17.27
N GLU A 144 3.76 10.94 17.18
CA GLU A 144 2.98 10.49 18.35
C GLU A 144 3.31 9.04 18.72
N LYS A 145 3.16 8.12 17.75
CA LYS A 145 3.20 6.68 18.00
C LYS A 145 4.61 6.10 18.04
N LEU A 146 5.59 6.77 17.42
CA LEU A 146 6.98 6.32 17.35
C LEU A 146 7.93 7.37 17.94
N ALA A 147 7.46 8.21 18.88
CA ALA A 147 8.26 9.23 19.53
C ALA A 147 9.49 8.62 20.24
N ASP A 148 9.30 7.50 20.90
CA ASP A 148 10.31 6.74 21.65
C ASP A 148 11.20 5.85 20.77
N CYS A 149 10.92 5.74 19.47
CA CYS A 149 11.73 4.94 18.56
C CYS A 149 12.92 5.73 18.03
N SER A 150 14.13 5.20 18.20
CA SER A 150 15.34 5.73 17.57
C SER A 150 15.52 5.28 16.12
N THR A 151 14.86 4.18 15.74
CA THR A 151 14.92 3.59 14.40
C THR A 151 13.52 3.49 13.82
N VAL A 152 13.38 3.85 12.53
CA VAL A 152 12.14 3.65 11.76
C VAL A 152 12.45 2.90 10.47
N LEU A 153 11.85 1.73 10.33
CA LEU A 153 11.91 0.91 9.13
C LEU A 153 10.62 1.10 8.33
N MET A 154 10.75 1.41 7.06
CA MET A 154 9.62 1.62 6.16
C MET A 154 9.60 0.52 5.11
N PHE A 155 8.44 -0.07 4.87
CA PHE A 155 8.25 -1.12 3.89
C PHE A 155 7.13 -0.74 2.94
N CYS A 156 7.43 -0.73 1.64
CA CYS A 156 6.40 -0.51 0.65
C CYS A 156 6.65 -1.31 -0.63
N VAL A 157 5.58 -1.51 -1.41
CA VAL A 157 5.65 -2.13 -2.73
C VAL A 157 4.82 -1.34 -3.75
N GLY A 158 5.37 -1.19 -4.96
CA GLY A 158 4.71 -0.49 -6.06
C GLY A 158 4.27 0.93 -5.69
N SER A 159 3.01 1.28 -5.94
CA SER A 159 2.44 2.60 -5.61
C SER A 159 2.34 2.88 -4.10
N GLY A 160 2.53 1.88 -3.24
CA GLY A 160 2.62 2.08 -1.78
C GLY A 160 3.79 2.96 -1.33
N ILE A 161 4.70 3.30 -2.24
CA ILE A 161 5.74 4.33 -2.01
C ILE A 161 5.15 5.73 -1.84
N ALA A 162 3.96 6.03 -2.39
CA ALA A 162 3.35 7.36 -2.34
C ALA A 162 3.21 7.91 -0.91
N PRO A 163 2.50 7.24 0.03
CA PRO A 163 2.39 7.72 1.40
C PRO A 163 3.74 7.69 2.15
N ILE A 164 4.65 6.80 1.80
CA ILE A 164 5.98 6.73 2.41
C ILE A 164 6.84 7.92 1.97
N ARG A 165 6.79 8.33 0.67
CA ARG A 165 7.42 9.56 0.19
C ARG A 165 6.92 10.77 0.98
N SER A 166 5.63 10.87 1.19
CA SER A 166 5.02 11.95 1.97
C SER A 166 5.60 12.03 3.39
N VAL A 167 5.79 10.89 4.06
CA VAL A 167 6.45 10.82 5.37
C VAL A 167 7.91 11.25 5.31
N ILE A 168 8.68 10.75 4.35
CA ILE A 168 10.10 11.08 4.21
C ILE A 168 10.27 12.58 4.00
N GLU A 169 9.55 13.15 3.02
CA GLU A 169 9.69 14.55 2.62
C GLU A 169 9.05 15.53 3.63
N SER A 170 8.23 15.06 4.58
CA SER A 170 7.71 15.88 5.70
C SER A 170 8.80 16.24 6.73
N GLY A 171 9.89 15.49 6.77
CA GLY A 171 10.96 15.69 7.75
C GLY A 171 10.69 15.09 9.14
N VAL A 172 9.54 14.42 9.35
CA VAL A 172 9.17 13.82 10.65
C VAL A 172 10.13 12.74 11.15
N LEU A 173 10.98 12.21 10.24
CA LEU A 173 12.01 11.21 10.57
C LEU A 173 13.34 11.82 11.01
N GLN A 174 13.46 13.15 11.06
CA GLN A 174 14.70 13.82 11.46
C GLN A 174 15.14 13.37 12.85
N GLY A 175 16.43 13.06 13.01
CA GLY A 175 17.00 12.56 14.26
C GLY A 175 16.81 11.06 14.51
N LYS A 176 16.12 10.34 13.62
CA LYS A 176 15.95 8.88 13.68
C LYS A 176 16.83 8.18 12.65
N THR A 177 17.27 6.96 12.94
CA THR A 177 17.84 6.06 11.92
C THR A 177 16.71 5.56 11.04
N ALA A 178 16.65 6.02 9.78
CA ALA A 178 15.55 5.69 8.88
C ALA A 178 16.02 4.85 7.69
N ARG A 179 15.30 3.75 7.42
CA ARG A 179 15.56 2.89 6.26
C ARG A 179 14.25 2.54 5.56
N LEU A 180 14.28 2.63 4.23
CA LEU A 180 13.18 2.25 3.36
C LEU A 180 13.56 0.97 2.60
N TYR A 181 12.74 -0.08 2.72
CA TYR A 181 12.74 -1.26 1.86
C TYR A 181 11.64 -1.09 0.82
N TYR A 182 12.02 -0.82 -0.41
CA TYR A 182 11.08 -0.54 -1.49
C TYR A 182 11.10 -1.65 -2.54
N GLY A 183 9.97 -2.37 -2.66
CA GLY A 183 9.82 -3.53 -3.54
C GLY A 183 9.03 -3.22 -4.80
N CYS A 184 9.52 -3.76 -5.94
CA CYS A 184 8.80 -3.80 -7.21
C CYS A 184 9.02 -5.16 -7.88
N LYS A 185 8.32 -5.46 -8.98
CA LYS A 185 8.61 -6.66 -9.76
C LYS A 185 9.91 -6.51 -10.53
N THR A 186 10.06 -5.39 -11.23
CA THR A 186 11.21 -5.06 -12.06
C THR A 186 11.70 -3.65 -11.78
N PRO A 187 12.93 -3.26 -12.17
CA PRO A 187 13.43 -1.89 -12.01
C PRO A 187 12.59 -0.85 -12.76
N LEU A 188 11.97 -1.21 -13.89
CA LEU A 188 11.13 -0.30 -14.68
C LEU A 188 9.84 0.12 -13.95
N GLN A 189 9.36 -0.71 -13.03
CA GLN A 189 8.16 -0.44 -12.22
C GLN A 189 8.48 0.33 -10.93
N MET A 190 9.74 0.70 -10.71
CA MET A 190 10.18 1.38 -9.50
C MET A 190 10.17 2.89 -9.70
N SER A 191 9.21 3.58 -9.09
CA SER A 191 9.10 5.05 -9.14
C SER A 191 10.11 5.72 -8.23
N TYR A 192 10.39 7.00 -8.47
CA TYR A 192 11.21 7.89 -7.63
C TYR A 192 12.66 7.44 -7.43
N GLN A 193 13.24 6.65 -8.36
CA GLN A 193 14.65 6.25 -8.26
C GLN A 193 15.60 7.46 -8.26
N ASP A 194 15.22 8.52 -8.98
CA ASP A 194 15.91 9.80 -9.03
C ASP A 194 15.96 10.51 -7.67
N LYS A 195 15.03 10.25 -6.77
CA LYS A 195 14.92 10.85 -5.43
C LYS A 195 15.73 10.14 -4.35
N PHE A 196 16.20 8.91 -4.59
CA PHE A 196 16.88 8.11 -3.56
C PHE A 196 18.13 8.83 -3.01
N LYS A 197 18.89 9.51 -3.89
CA LYS A 197 20.05 10.31 -3.48
C LYS A 197 19.63 11.50 -2.62
N GLU A 198 18.57 12.22 -2.99
CA GLU A 198 18.04 13.34 -2.22
C GLU A 198 17.54 12.85 -0.85
N TRP A 199 16.78 11.75 -0.79
CA TRP A 199 16.29 11.19 0.45
C TRP A 199 17.43 10.80 1.39
N PHE A 200 18.52 10.26 0.87
CA PHE A 200 19.69 9.96 1.68
C PHE A 200 20.41 11.24 2.17
N THR A 201 20.65 12.20 1.31
CA THR A 201 21.48 13.38 1.65
C THR A 201 20.74 14.42 2.47
N LYS A 202 19.44 14.63 2.20
CA LYS A 202 18.62 15.68 2.84
C LYS A 202 17.84 15.16 4.05
N TYR A 203 17.27 13.95 3.94
CA TYR A 203 16.37 13.39 4.95
C TYR A 203 17.00 12.24 5.73
N GLN A 204 18.24 11.86 5.42
CA GLN A 204 18.99 10.76 6.06
C GLN A 204 18.27 9.41 5.99
N VAL A 205 17.47 9.19 4.95
CA VAL A 205 16.77 7.95 4.70
C VAL A 205 17.56 7.09 3.73
N ARG A 206 17.97 5.90 4.17
CA ARG A 206 18.63 4.92 3.30
C ARG A 206 17.58 4.08 2.60
N VAL A 207 17.60 4.07 1.27
CA VAL A 207 16.74 3.21 0.45
C VAL A 207 17.44 1.88 0.15
N THR A 208 16.73 0.78 0.34
CA THR A 208 17.10 -0.58 -0.08
C THR A 208 16.11 -1.01 -1.17
N PRO A 209 16.40 -0.73 -2.45
CA PRO A 209 15.52 -1.09 -3.55
C PRO A 209 15.59 -2.60 -3.77
N THR A 210 14.43 -3.24 -3.96
CA THR A 210 14.29 -4.70 -4.04
C THR A 210 13.41 -5.09 -5.22
N ILE A 211 13.80 -6.10 -6.02
CA ILE A 211 12.99 -6.62 -7.11
C ILE A 211 12.67 -8.10 -6.91
N SER A 212 11.42 -8.48 -7.21
CA SER A 212 10.98 -9.87 -7.09
C SER A 212 11.10 -10.69 -8.38
N GLN A 213 11.38 -10.06 -9.52
CA GLN A 213 11.53 -10.70 -10.84
C GLN A 213 12.85 -10.26 -11.49
N PRO A 214 14.01 -10.76 -11.03
CA PRO A 214 15.32 -10.36 -11.55
C PRO A 214 15.53 -10.73 -13.03
N ASP A 215 14.86 -11.76 -13.53
CA ASP A 215 14.97 -12.18 -14.95
C ASP A 215 14.47 -11.11 -15.93
N GLY A 216 13.62 -10.19 -15.48
CA GLY A 216 13.19 -9.00 -16.23
C GLY A 216 14.27 -7.93 -16.39
N THR A 217 15.47 -8.13 -15.85
CA THR A 217 16.57 -7.14 -15.79
C THR A 217 17.63 -7.32 -16.86
N ALA A 218 17.50 -8.27 -17.78
CA ALA A 218 18.52 -8.60 -18.80
C ALA A 218 19.05 -7.38 -19.61
N LYS A 219 18.34 -6.24 -19.56
CA LYS A 219 18.72 -4.98 -20.22
C LYS A 219 19.29 -3.92 -19.26
N PHE A 220 19.37 -4.22 -17.96
CA PHE A 220 19.75 -3.23 -16.94
C PHE A 220 20.81 -3.81 -15.99
N THR A 221 21.73 -2.96 -15.54
CA THR A 221 22.60 -3.29 -14.40
C THR A 221 21.80 -3.02 -13.12
N TRP A 222 21.29 -4.07 -12.48
CA TRP A 222 20.60 -3.95 -11.20
C TRP A 222 21.62 -3.99 -10.06
N ALA A 223 21.60 -2.95 -9.21
CA ALA A 223 22.50 -2.80 -8.06
C ALA A 223 21.76 -2.91 -6.71
N GLY A 224 20.45 -3.20 -6.72
CA GLY A 224 19.64 -3.41 -5.52
C GLY A 224 19.55 -4.89 -5.12
N GLU A 225 18.66 -5.16 -4.18
CA GLU A 225 18.41 -6.51 -3.65
C GLU A 225 17.41 -7.29 -4.53
N ASN A 226 17.47 -8.62 -4.45
CA ASN A 226 16.54 -9.53 -5.11
C ASN A 226 15.68 -10.25 -4.07
N GLY A 227 14.39 -10.45 -4.37
CA GLY A 227 13.43 -11.13 -3.51
C GLY A 227 12.31 -10.21 -3.00
N TYR A 228 11.80 -10.50 -1.82
CA TYR A 228 10.77 -9.71 -1.17
C TYR A 228 11.35 -8.84 -0.06
N VAL A 229 10.76 -7.67 0.17
CA VAL A 229 11.26 -6.67 1.13
C VAL A 229 11.39 -7.21 2.56
N GLN A 230 10.49 -8.10 2.99
CA GLN A 230 10.55 -8.72 4.31
C GLN A 230 11.74 -9.69 4.44
N ASP A 231 12.07 -10.42 3.37
CA ASP A 231 13.16 -11.40 3.38
C ASP A 231 14.51 -10.67 3.38
N VAL A 232 14.62 -9.59 2.62
CA VAL A 232 15.80 -8.71 2.61
C VAL A 232 16.02 -8.06 3.99
N ALA A 233 14.94 -7.63 4.65
CA ALA A 233 15.04 -7.09 6.01
C ALA A 233 15.42 -8.17 7.03
N ALA A 234 14.86 -9.36 6.91
CA ALA A 234 15.15 -10.50 7.80
C ALA A 234 16.60 -10.96 7.74
N ALA A 235 17.26 -10.81 6.59
CA ALA A 235 18.68 -11.10 6.44
C ALA A 235 19.60 -10.10 7.18
N GLN A 236 19.05 -8.97 7.64
CA GLN A 236 19.81 -7.95 8.35
C GLN A 236 19.54 -8.01 9.86
N LYS A 237 20.60 -7.98 10.64
CA LYS A 237 20.48 -7.95 12.10
C LYS A 237 19.94 -6.59 12.55
N LEU A 238 18.81 -6.60 13.26
CA LEU A 238 18.27 -5.43 13.93
C LEU A 238 18.93 -5.26 15.29
N ALA A 239 19.50 -4.07 15.55
CA ALA A 239 20.29 -3.83 16.76
C ALA A 239 19.41 -3.67 18.00
N ASP A 240 18.30 -2.94 17.88
CA ASP A 240 17.39 -2.64 18.99
C ASP A 240 15.92 -2.72 18.53
N PRO A 241 15.30 -3.90 18.60
CA PRO A 241 13.89 -4.05 18.25
C PRO A 241 12.94 -3.23 19.12
N ALA A 242 13.24 -3.07 20.40
CA ALA A 242 12.36 -2.37 21.35
C ALA A 242 12.24 -0.87 21.02
N SER A 243 13.28 -0.27 20.44
CA SER A 243 13.34 1.13 20.02
C SER A 243 13.14 1.31 18.51
N THR A 244 12.49 0.32 17.87
CA THR A 244 12.23 0.33 16.42
C THR A 244 10.74 0.43 16.13
N GLY A 245 10.37 1.36 15.24
CA GLY A 245 9.05 1.46 14.65
C GLY A 245 9.04 1.03 13.19
N VAL A 246 7.88 0.62 12.69
CA VAL A 246 7.68 0.12 11.33
C VAL A 246 6.53 0.85 10.66
N LEU A 247 6.72 1.29 9.41
CA LEU A 247 5.67 1.84 8.55
C LEU A 247 5.43 0.89 7.38
N LEU A 248 4.17 0.60 7.09
CA LEU A 248 3.75 -0.39 6.09
C LEU A 248 2.78 0.21 5.09
N CYS A 249 3.10 0.13 3.79
CA CYS A 249 2.12 0.42 2.73
C CYS A 249 2.35 -0.45 1.50
N GLY A 250 1.34 -1.22 1.12
CA GLY A 250 1.43 -2.09 -0.05
C GLY A 250 0.42 -3.23 -0.03
N THR A 251 0.79 -4.38 -0.59
CA THR A 251 -0.10 -5.54 -0.67
C THR A 251 -0.29 -6.22 0.69
N LYS A 252 -1.45 -6.81 0.89
CA LYS A 252 -1.78 -7.54 2.13
C LYS A 252 -0.72 -8.62 2.47
N PRO A 253 -0.27 -9.49 1.53
CA PRO A 253 0.77 -10.48 1.84
C PRO A 253 2.08 -9.85 2.31
N MET A 254 2.50 -8.71 1.73
CA MET A 254 3.69 -7.99 2.19
C MET A 254 3.50 -7.47 3.61
N ALA A 255 2.36 -6.84 3.90
CA ALA A 255 2.08 -6.29 5.23
C ALA A 255 2.04 -7.39 6.31
N GLU A 256 1.39 -8.52 6.03
CA GLU A 256 1.34 -9.69 6.92
C GLU A 256 2.74 -10.28 7.15
N GLY A 257 3.53 -10.44 6.09
CA GLY A 257 4.90 -10.97 6.18
C GLY A 257 5.81 -10.06 7.00
N VAL A 258 5.75 -8.73 6.78
CA VAL A 258 6.54 -7.77 7.56
C VAL A 258 6.10 -7.73 9.02
N LYS A 259 4.79 -7.74 9.32
CA LYS A 259 4.30 -7.79 10.71
C LYS A 259 4.75 -9.04 11.42
N ALA A 260 4.64 -10.22 10.78
CA ALA A 260 5.10 -11.48 11.36
C ALA A 260 6.61 -11.47 11.64
N TRP A 261 7.41 -10.94 10.71
CA TRP A 261 8.84 -10.76 10.92
C TRP A 261 9.12 -9.79 12.07
N ALA A 262 8.50 -8.61 12.07
CA ALA A 262 8.74 -7.57 13.06
C ALA A 262 8.45 -8.05 14.50
N THR A 263 7.29 -8.69 14.71
CA THR A 263 6.94 -9.29 16.00
C THR A 263 7.87 -10.42 16.38
N GLY A 264 8.27 -11.26 15.41
CA GLY A 264 9.22 -12.35 15.61
C GLY A 264 10.61 -11.90 16.07
N VAL A 265 11.05 -10.71 15.69
CA VAL A 265 12.33 -10.12 16.15
C VAL A 265 12.18 -9.25 17.40
N GLY A 266 10.97 -9.08 17.95
CA GLY A 266 10.72 -8.37 19.18
C GLY A 266 10.29 -6.89 19.02
N ILE A 267 9.89 -6.44 17.83
CA ILE A 267 9.22 -5.14 17.64
C ILE A 267 7.77 -5.28 18.13
N ALA A 268 7.32 -4.35 18.96
CA ALA A 268 5.94 -4.34 19.47
C ALA A 268 4.94 -4.10 18.33
N GLU A 269 3.80 -4.79 18.36
CA GLU A 269 2.81 -4.74 17.27
C GLU A 269 2.23 -3.33 17.08
N GLU A 270 2.01 -2.59 18.18
CA GLU A 270 1.52 -1.21 18.16
C GLU A 270 2.50 -0.22 17.51
N LYS A 271 3.78 -0.60 17.35
CA LYS A 271 4.80 0.16 16.60
C LYS A 271 4.84 -0.18 15.11
N CYS A 272 3.97 -1.10 14.63
CA CYS A 272 3.80 -1.43 13.23
C CYS A 272 2.60 -0.65 12.65
N LEU A 273 2.85 0.53 12.10
CA LEU A 273 1.82 1.45 11.62
C LEU A 273 1.46 1.18 10.15
N THR A 274 0.17 1.28 9.84
CA THR A 274 -0.38 1.38 8.49
C THR A 274 -1.05 2.76 8.33
N ASN A 275 -1.27 3.20 7.11
CA ASN A 275 -1.89 4.51 6.85
C ASN A 275 -3.42 4.46 6.68
N PHE A 276 -4.02 3.31 7.00
CA PHE A 276 -5.46 3.05 6.94
C PHE A 276 -5.89 2.04 8.01
#